data_305481112940cdf008e4699657479cfc
#
_entry.id   305481112940cdf008e4699657479cfc
#
_cell.length_a   1.000
_cell.length_b   1.000
_cell.length_c   1.000
_cell.angle_alpha   90.00
_cell.angle_beta   90.00
_cell.angle_gamma   90.00
#
_symmetry.space_group_name_H-M   'P 1'
#
loop_
_entity.id
_entity.type
_entity.pdbx_description
1 polymer ?
#
loop_
_entity_poly.entity_id
_entity_poly.type
_entity_poly.pdbx_seq_one_letter_code
_entity_poly.pdbx_strand_id
1 'polypeptide(L)'
;MTAKYRNFSYTAKREYQNKVFFIVFLVVFTFLSYILITSYLLKTYRLQTDTMFPEISTGDMVLMTPIYSQASAKRGDLVVIDDTLSQNKSFFKSVVNTLTGFFTFQLLRPFDLQSEDAYSIRRIVGLPGDTLYMENFVLHIKTKDSSHFLTEFELAQQNYDIEVKDLPEHWDSSLPFSGVYPETVLKEGEYFVLCDNRIITDDSRLWGAVEGDKKIYGKIILKYWPFKEFKSY
;
A
#
# COMPACT_ATOMS: atom_id res chain seq x y z
N MET A 1 70.76 2.14 1.37
CA MET A 1 69.64 2.97 1.87
C MET A 1 68.36 2.88 1.04
N THR A 2 68.31 2.20 -0.06
CA THR A 2 67.19 2.17 -1.01
C THR A 2 66.07 1.15 -0.70
N ALA A 3 66.32 0.10 0.06
CA ALA A 3 65.30 -0.95 0.34
C ALA A 3 64.21 -0.50 1.32
N LYS A 4 64.51 0.34 2.27
CA LYS A 4 63.54 0.79 3.30
C LYS A 4 62.46 1.72 2.72
N TYR A 5 62.82 2.55 1.75
CA TYR A 5 61.84 3.45 1.07
C TYR A 5 60.93 2.70 0.11
N ARG A 6 61.41 1.63 -0.53
CA ARG A 6 60.60 0.83 -1.44
C ARG A 6 59.53 0.02 -0.71
N ASN A 7 59.84 -0.50 0.47
CA ASN A 7 58.87 -1.22 1.29
C ASN A 7 57.78 -0.27 1.87
N PHE A 8 58.14 0.94 2.23
CA PHE A 8 57.18 1.94 2.72
C PHE A 8 56.23 2.38 1.65
N SER A 9 56.66 2.58 0.42
CA SER A 9 55.81 2.88 -0.76
C SER A 9 54.87 1.73 -1.08
N TYR A 10 55.29 0.47 -0.93
CA TYR A 10 54.45 -0.71 -1.18
C TYR A 10 53.34 -0.86 -0.13
N THR A 11 53.65 -0.66 1.17
CA THR A 11 52.65 -0.72 2.25
C THR A 11 51.63 0.39 2.15
N ALA A 12 52.04 1.62 1.86
CA ALA A 12 51.15 2.73 1.64
C ALA A 12 50.18 2.50 0.42
N LYS A 13 50.70 1.96 -0.68
CA LYS A 13 49.89 1.60 -1.84
C LYS A 13 48.87 0.51 -1.51
N ARG A 14 49.27 -0.50 -0.75
CA ARG A 14 48.38 -1.59 -0.32
C ARG A 14 47.29 -1.10 0.63
N GLU A 15 47.62 -0.23 1.57
CA GLU A 15 46.65 0.41 2.47
C GLU A 15 45.62 1.23 1.68
N TYR A 16 46.10 2.03 0.72
CA TYR A 16 45.20 2.79 -0.15
C TYR A 16 44.28 1.88 -0.96
N GLN A 17 44.80 0.81 -1.55
CA GLN A 17 44.01 -0.16 -2.30
C GLN A 17 42.95 -0.85 -1.40
N ASN A 18 43.32 -1.22 -0.16
CA ASN A 18 42.40 -1.79 0.79
C ASN A 18 41.29 -0.81 1.18
N LYS A 19 41.60 0.48 1.37
CA LYS A 19 40.61 1.52 1.65
C LYS A 19 39.65 1.70 0.46
N VAL A 20 40.17 1.77 -0.75
CA VAL A 20 39.35 1.88 -1.96
C VAL A 20 38.47 0.64 -2.13
N PHE A 21 39.03 -0.54 -1.94
CA PHE A 21 38.27 -1.80 -2.01
C PHE A 21 37.13 -1.82 -0.97
N PHE A 22 37.43 -1.40 0.27
CA PHE A 22 36.41 -1.33 1.31
C PHE A 22 35.28 -0.35 0.99
N ILE A 23 35.62 0.84 0.46
CA ILE A 23 34.61 1.83 0.04
C ILE A 23 33.74 1.25 -1.09
N VAL A 24 34.35 0.65 -2.12
CA VAL A 24 33.63 0.03 -3.25
C VAL A 24 32.72 -1.10 -2.72
N PHE A 25 33.25 -1.94 -1.84
CA PHE A 25 32.47 -3.03 -1.22
C PHE A 25 31.25 -2.46 -0.46
N LEU A 26 31.44 -1.40 0.32
CA LEU A 26 30.37 -0.77 1.09
C LEU A 26 29.29 -0.19 0.18
N VAL A 27 29.68 0.49 -0.91
CA VAL A 27 28.74 1.03 -1.90
C VAL A 27 27.94 -0.10 -2.58
N VAL A 28 28.62 -1.16 -3.02
CA VAL A 28 27.97 -2.32 -3.67
C VAL A 28 27.02 -3.02 -2.67
N PHE A 29 27.47 -3.23 -1.45
CA PHE A 29 26.66 -3.86 -0.40
C PHE A 29 25.41 -3.05 -0.08
N THR A 30 25.55 -1.71 0.09
CA THR A 30 24.41 -0.83 0.32
C THR A 30 23.41 -0.87 -0.83
N PHE A 31 23.89 -0.86 -2.08
CA PHE A 31 23.03 -0.93 -3.25
C PHE A 31 22.30 -2.29 -3.36
N LEU A 32 22.99 -3.39 -3.11
CA LEU A 32 22.37 -4.73 -3.09
C LEU A 32 21.33 -4.85 -1.97
N SER A 33 21.65 -4.34 -0.77
CA SER A 33 20.72 -4.31 0.35
C SER A 33 19.45 -3.48 0.02
N TYR A 34 19.62 -2.34 -0.62
CA TYR A 34 18.51 -1.52 -1.10
C TYR A 34 17.61 -2.30 -2.08
N ILE A 35 18.20 -2.98 -3.08
CA ILE A 35 17.44 -3.81 -4.03
C ILE A 35 16.65 -4.88 -3.30
N LEU A 36 17.26 -5.60 -2.36
CA LEU A 36 16.60 -6.64 -1.59
C LEU A 36 15.41 -6.09 -0.79
N ILE A 37 15.61 -5.00 -0.08
CA ILE A 37 14.57 -4.37 0.74
C ILE A 37 13.40 -3.91 -0.14
N THR A 38 13.67 -3.19 -1.22
CA THR A 38 12.62 -2.64 -2.09
C THR A 38 11.93 -3.68 -2.97
N SER A 39 12.55 -4.82 -3.22
CA SER A 39 11.95 -5.91 -3.99
C SER A 39 11.07 -6.82 -3.15
N TYR A 40 11.46 -7.10 -1.90
CA TYR A 40 10.83 -8.14 -1.09
C TYR A 40 10.13 -7.64 0.17
N LEU A 41 10.61 -6.55 0.78
CA LEU A 41 10.12 -6.10 2.08
C LEU A 41 9.21 -4.88 2.00
N LEU A 42 9.59 -3.89 1.17
CA LEU A 42 8.93 -2.60 1.14
C LEU A 42 8.74 -2.13 -0.30
N LYS A 43 7.53 -1.74 -0.64
CA LYS A 43 7.22 -1.13 -1.93
C LYS A 43 6.58 0.24 -1.72
N THR A 44 6.91 1.17 -2.58
CA THR A 44 6.34 2.52 -2.55
C THR A 44 5.32 2.67 -3.66
N TYR A 45 4.22 3.33 -3.34
CA TYR A 45 3.18 3.71 -4.29
C TYR A 45 2.94 5.21 -4.21
N ARG A 46 2.71 5.81 -5.36
CA ARG A 46 2.19 7.17 -5.46
C ARG A 46 0.75 7.09 -5.89
N LEU A 47 -0.15 7.66 -5.10
CA LEU A 47 -1.57 7.66 -5.42
C LEU A 47 -1.83 8.59 -6.63
N GLN A 48 -2.67 8.09 -7.52
CA GLN A 48 -3.09 8.81 -8.72
C GLN A 48 -4.58 9.16 -8.68
N THR A 49 -5.30 8.60 -7.71
CA THR A 49 -6.75 8.76 -7.56
C THR A 49 -7.10 9.18 -6.14
N ASP A 50 -8.23 9.85 -5.97
CA ASP A 50 -8.75 10.30 -4.66
C ASP A 50 -9.68 9.26 -4.01
N THR A 51 -9.49 7.98 -4.30
CA THR A 51 -10.33 6.89 -3.75
C THR A 51 -10.23 6.79 -2.23
N MET A 52 -9.11 7.21 -1.64
CA MET A 52 -8.85 7.14 -0.20
C MET A 52 -8.87 8.52 0.47
N PHE A 53 -9.40 9.54 -0.22
CA PHE A 53 -9.65 10.85 0.39
C PHE A 53 -10.73 10.72 1.49
N PRO A 54 -10.61 11.41 2.64
CA PRO A 54 -9.63 12.46 2.95
C PRO A 54 -8.30 11.95 3.52
N GLU A 55 -8.18 10.67 3.82
CA GLU A 55 -7.03 10.08 4.51
C GLU A 55 -5.76 10.11 3.66
N ILE A 56 -5.87 9.71 2.40
CA ILE A 56 -4.78 9.72 1.44
C ILE A 56 -5.28 10.35 0.13
N SER A 57 -4.58 11.39 -0.33
CA SER A 57 -4.95 12.19 -1.50
C SER A 57 -4.09 11.85 -2.72
N THR A 58 -4.56 12.27 -3.89
CA THR A 58 -3.77 12.19 -5.13
C THR A 58 -2.42 12.88 -4.96
N GLY A 59 -1.36 12.21 -5.34
CA GLY A 59 0.02 12.69 -5.24
C GLY A 59 0.75 12.26 -3.98
N ASP A 60 0.04 11.74 -2.96
CA ASP A 60 0.65 11.18 -1.76
C ASP A 60 1.48 9.95 -2.07
N MET A 61 2.55 9.75 -1.29
CA MET A 61 3.38 8.56 -1.40
C MET A 61 3.25 7.71 -0.14
N VAL A 62 2.96 6.46 -0.35
CA VAL A 62 2.77 5.47 0.71
C VAL A 62 3.77 4.33 0.60
N LEU A 63 4.09 3.75 1.74
CA LEU A 63 4.94 2.58 1.86
C LEU A 63 4.08 1.37 2.19
N MET A 64 4.23 0.32 1.42
CA MET A 64 3.52 -0.94 1.55
C MET A 64 4.50 -2.07 1.90
N THR A 65 4.06 -2.99 2.72
CA THR A 65 4.70 -4.30 2.89
C THR A 65 3.90 -5.39 2.16
N PRO A 66 4.52 -6.19 1.28
CA PRO A 66 3.89 -7.37 0.71
C PRO A 66 3.84 -8.54 1.70
N ILE A 67 4.57 -8.46 2.81
CA ILE A 67 4.54 -9.47 3.87
C ILE A 67 3.33 -9.17 4.76
N TYR A 68 2.17 -9.63 4.30
CA TYR A 68 0.91 -9.46 4.99
C TYR A 68 0.23 -10.80 5.13
N SER A 69 0.01 -11.21 6.37
CA SER A 69 -0.74 -12.44 6.66
C SER A 69 -2.21 -12.09 6.85
N GLN A 70 -3.08 -12.76 6.13
CA GLN A 70 -4.53 -12.60 6.27
C GLN A 70 -5.03 -12.94 7.67
N ALA A 71 -4.38 -13.89 8.36
CA ALA A 71 -4.70 -14.18 9.76
C ALA A 71 -4.46 -13.00 10.71
N SER A 72 -3.66 -11.99 10.26
CA SER A 72 -3.40 -10.75 11.00
C SER A 72 -4.18 -9.55 10.49
N ALA A 73 -5.07 -9.75 9.51
CA ALA A 73 -5.91 -8.69 8.94
C ALA A 73 -6.83 -8.08 10.01
N LYS A 74 -6.85 -6.77 10.06
CA LYS A 74 -7.64 -6.00 11.03
C LYS A 74 -8.56 -5.04 10.31
N ARG A 75 -9.69 -4.73 10.97
CA ARG A 75 -10.57 -3.66 10.48
C ARG A 75 -9.82 -2.32 10.54
N GLY A 76 -9.96 -1.56 9.49
CA GLY A 76 -9.24 -0.30 9.31
C GLY A 76 -7.92 -0.43 8.56
N ASP A 77 -7.39 -1.64 8.35
CA ASP A 77 -6.17 -1.83 7.56
C ASP A 77 -6.34 -1.31 6.13
N LEU A 78 -5.38 -0.53 5.67
CA LEU A 78 -5.27 -0.11 4.28
C LEU A 78 -4.50 -1.15 3.49
N VAL A 79 -5.15 -1.75 2.51
CA VAL A 79 -4.58 -2.82 1.70
C VAL A 79 -4.50 -2.44 0.24
N VAL A 80 -3.53 -3.02 -0.43
CA VAL A 80 -3.37 -2.92 -1.88
C VAL A 80 -4.04 -4.12 -2.52
N ILE A 81 -5.02 -3.84 -3.37
CA ILE A 81 -5.71 -4.84 -4.18
C ILE A 81 -5.03 -4.93 -5.54
N ASP A 82 -4.71 -6.14 -5.96
CA ASP A 82 -4.12 -6.41 -7.29
C ASP A 82 -5.24 -6.79 -8.26
N ASP A 83 -5.47 -5.94 -9.25
CA ASP A 83 -6.47 -6.15 -10.30
C ASP A 83 -5.85 -6.64 -11.61
N THR A 84 -4.53 -6.83 -11.69
CA THR A 84 -3.85 -7.17 -12.94
C THR A 84 -3.17 -8.51 -12.96
N LEU A 85 -3.39 -9.19 -14.06
CA LEU A 85 -2.49 -10.20 -14.61
C LEU A 85 -1.23 -9.49 -15.15
N SER A 86 -0.11 -9.69 -14.46
CA SER A 86 1.27 -9.39 -14.83
C SER A 86 1.52 -8.67 -16.16
N GLN A 87 1.84 -7.39 -16.11
CA GLN A 87 2.43 -6.68 -17.25
C GLN A 87 3.94 -6.91 -17.33
N ASN A 88 4.42 -7.30 -18.52
CA ASN A 88 5.85 -7.45 -18.81
C ASN A 88 6.59 -6.10 -18.70
N LYS A 89 7.35 -5.93 -17.62
CA LYS A 89 8.19 -4.73 -17.41
C LYS A 89 9.48 -4.84 -18.23
N SER A 90 9.79 -3.82 -19.02
CA SER A 90 11.06 -3.75 -19.75
C SER A 90 12.23 -3.66 -18.76
N PHE A 91 13.25 -4.53 -18.92
CA PHE A 91 14.44 -4.57 -18.07
C PHE A 91 15.13 -3.20 -17.95
N PHE A 92 15.29 -2.49 -19.07
CA PHE A 92 15.93 -1.16 -19.07
C PHE A 92 15.19 -0.14 -18.21
N LYS A 93 13.86 -0.07 -18.33
CA LYS A 93 13.02 0.82 -17.50
C LYS A 93 13.13 0.48 -16.02
N SER A 94 13.19 -0.81 -15.69
CA SER A 94 13.37 -1.27 -14.31
C SER A 94 14.72 -0.84 -13.73
N VAL A 95 15.81 -0.94 -14.49
CA VAL A 95 17.15 -0.50 -14.05
C VAL A 95 17.18 1.01 -13.80
N VAL A 96 16.65 1.82 -14.71
CA VAL A 96 16.60 3.27 -14.53
C VAL A 96 15.77 3.66 -13.32
N ASN A 97 14.60 3.06 -13.14
CA ASN A 97 13.77 3.32 -11.95
C ASN A 97 14.45 2.90 -10.65
N THR A 98 15.21 1.81 -10.65
CA THR A 98 15.96 1.36 -9.47
C THR A 98 17.07 2.34 -9.12
N LEU A 99 17.82 2.82 -10.11
CA LEU A 99 18.90 3.78 -9.90
C LEU A 99 18.36 5.15 -9.44
N THR A 100 17.37 5.69 -10.14
CA THR A 100 16.76 6.98 -9.77
C THR A 100 16.09 6.86 -8.38
N GLY A 101 15.38 5.78 -8.12
CA GLY A 101 14.77 5.53 -6.82
C GLY A 101 15.78 5.45 -5.68
N PHE A 102 16.95 4.83 -5.90
CA PHE A 102 18.02 4.77 -4.91
C PHE A 102 18.53 6.17 -4.51
N PHE A 103 18.83 7.02 -5.50
CA PHE A 103 19.36 8.36 -5.23
C PHE A 103 18.31 9.36 -4.74
N THR A 104 17.04 9.15 -5.02
CA THR A 104 15.95 10.08 -4.69
C THR A 104 15.03 9.58 -3.56
N PHE A 105 15.44 8.53 -2.83
CA PHE A 105 14.58 7.89 -1.82
C PHE A 105 13.20 7.52 -2.37
N GLN A 106 13.19 7.03 -3.61
CA GLN A 106 12.00 6.63 -4.37
C GLN A 106 11.01 7.76 -4.73
N LEU A 107 11.38 9.01 -4.53
CA LEU A 107 10.56 10.17 -4.92
C LEU A 107 10.44 10.32 -6.44
N LEU A 108 11.45 9.90 -7.21
CA LEU A 108 11.46 9.95 -8.66
C LEU A 108 11.58 8.55 -9.26
N ARG A 109 10.58 8.17 -10.02
CA ARG A 109 10.54 6.94 -10.80
C ARG A 109 9.99 7.26 -12.20
N PRO A 110 10.85 7.75 -13.12
CA PRO A 110 10.40 8.34 -14.39
C PRO A 110 9.65 7.36 -15.30
N PHE A 111 9.82 6.05 -15.13
CA PHE A 111 9.16 5.02 -15.92
C PHE A 111 8.18 4.15 -15.10
N ASP A 112 7.90 4.51 -13.86
CA ASP A 112 6.82 3.90 -13.08
C ASP A 112 5.50 4.60 -13.44
N LEU A 113 5.18 4.50 -14.72
CA LEU A 113 3.81 4.60 -15.16
C LEU A 113 3.15 3.31 -14.65
N GLN A 114 2.83 3.27 -13.36
CA GLN A 114 1.84 2.31 -12.89
C GLN A 114 0.61 2.63 -13.72
N SER A 115 0.21 1.68 -14.56
CA SER A 115 -1.11 1.73 -15.15
C SER A 115 -2.07 1.90 -13.99
N GLU A 116 -2.88 2.95 -14.03
CA GLU A 116 -3.88 3.30 -13.00
C GLU A 116 -4.77 2.10 -12.65
N ASP A 117 -4.82 1.12 -13.53
CA ASP A 117 -5.65 -0.08 -13.49
C ASP A 117 -5.02 -1.27 -12.72
N ALA A 118 -3.76 -1.18 -12.27
CA ALA A 118 -3.05 -2.35 -11.77
C ALA A 118 -3.17 -2.60 -10.27
N TYR A 119 -3.21 -1.53 -9.48
CA TYR A 119 -3.22 -1.61 -8.02
C TYR A 119 -4.12 -0.55 -7.44
N SER A 120 -5.09 -0.96 -6.68
CA SER A 120 -5.99 -0.05 -5.97
C SER A 120 -5.82 -0.17 -4.46
N ILE A 121 -5.84 0.96 -3.76
CA ILE A 121 -5.79 0.97 -2.29
C ILE A 121 -7.20 1.04 -1.77
N ARG A 122 -7.54 0.16 -0.81
CA ARG A 122 -8.85 0.08 -0.17
C ARG A 122 -8.68 -0.18 1.32
N ARG A 123 -9.70 0.15 2.10
CA ARG A 123 -9.76 -0.14 3.54
C ARG A 123 -10.52 -1.41 3.79
N ILE A 124 -9.95 -2.33 4.58
CA ILE A 124 -10.66 -3.50 5.08
C ILE A 124 -11.66 -3.02 6.13
N VAL A 125 -12.95 -3.26 5.89
CA VAL A 125 -14.03 -2.96 6.83
C VAL A 125 -14.75 -4.20 7.31
N GLY A 126 -14.92 -5.21 6.46
CA GLY A 126 -15.49 -6.52 6.84
C GLY A 126 -14.44 -7.62 6.86
N LEU A 127 -14.52 -8.51 7.84
CA LEU A 127 -13.65 -9.67 8.02
C LEU A 127 -14.44 -10.97 7.79
N PRO A 128 -13.77 -12.10 7.53
CA PRO A 128 -14.43 -13.39 7.33
C PRO A 128 -15.38 -13.76 8.48
N GLY A 129 -16.62 -14.10 8.12
CA GLY A 129 -17.68 -14.49 9.04
C GLY A 129 -18.51 -13.33 9.59
N ASP A 130 -18.26 -12.10 9.18
CA ASP A 130 -19.13 -10.98 9.50
C ASP A 130 -20.42 -11.03 8.71
N THR A 131 -21.50 -10.52 9.31
CA THR A 131 -22.71 -10.09 8.62
C THR A 131 -22.69 -8.58 8.55
N LEU A 132 -22.87 -8.02 7.38
CA LEU A 132 -22.79 -6.59 7.16
C LEU A 132 -23.90 -6.07 6.24
N TYR A 133 -24.29 -4.83 6.43
CA TYR A 133 -25.13 -4.04 5.52
C TYR A 133 -24.68 -2.59 5.55
N MET A 134 -25.04 -1.81 4.54
CA MET A 134 -24.73 -0.37 4.51
C MET A 134 -25.99 0.46 4.49
N GLU A 135 -26.01 1.51 5.30
CA GLU A 135 -27.03 2.53 5.33
C GLU A 135 -26.37 3.91 5.42
N ASN A 136 -26.83 4.85 4.61
CA ASN A 136 -26.29 6.22 4.56
C ASN A 136 -24.75 6.27 4.43
N PHE A 137 -24.19 5.41 3.58
CA PHE A 137 -22.74 5.27 3.36
C PHE A 137 -21.93 4.71 4.54
N VAL A 138 -22.57 4.41 5.65
CA VAL A 138 -21.93 3.81 6.83
C VAL A 138 -22.20 2.31 6.84
N LEU A 139 -21.14 1.52 7.01
CA LEU A 139 -21.26 0.08 7.12
C LEU A 139 -21.60 -0.33 8.56
N HIS A 140 -22.63 -1.13 8.70
CA HIS A 140 -23.05 -1.77 9.91
C HIS A 140 -22.63 -3.24 9.90
N ILE A 141 -21.94 -3.68 10.94
CA ILE A 141 -21.28 -4.98 10.98
C ILE A 141 -21.67 -5.70 12.26
N LYS A 142 -22.09 -6.93 12.10
CA LYS A 142 -22.26 -7.88 13.20
C LYS A 142 -21.15 -8.91 13.10
N THR A 143 -20.25 -8.90 14.09
CA THR A 143 -19.13 -9.84 14.17
C THR A 143 -19.63 -11.22 14.62
N LYS A 144 -18.82 -12.27 14.42
CA LYS A 144 -19.14 -13.64 14.89
C LYS A 144 -19.48 -13.69 16.38
N ASP A 145 -18.86 -12.83 17.19
CA ASP A 145 -18.98 -12.81 18.66
C ASP A 145 -20.01 -11.80 19.17
N SER A 146 -20.63 -11.02 18.30
CA SER A 146 -21.61 -9.99 18.65
C SER A 146 -23.02 -10.39 18.25
N SER A 147 -24.00 -10.05 19.10
CA SER A 147 -25.42 -10.17 18.78
C SER A 147 -25.99 -8.89 18.11
N HIS A 148 -25.25 -7.82 18.11
CA HIS A 148 -25.68 -6.50 17.64
C HIS A 148 -24.83 -6.04 16.46
N PHE A 149 -25.43 -5.20 15.61
CA PHE A 149 -24.69 -4.47 14.59
C PHE A 149 -24.03 -3.25 15.24
N LEU A 150 -22.76 -3.06 14.91
CA LEU A 150 -21.96 -1.89 15.26
C LEU A 150 -21.51 -1.22 13.95
N THR A 151 -21.26 0.07 14.01
CA THR A 151 -20.74 0.80 12.85
C THR A 151 -19.28 0.43 12.58
N GLU A 152 -18.85 0.62 11.35
CA GLU A 152 -17.44 0.43 10.98
C GLU A 152 -16.48 1.25 11.83
N PHE A 153 -16.90 2.43 12.31
CA PHE A 153 -16.09 3.32 13.15
C PHE A 153 -15.95 2.80 14.59
N GLU A 154 -17.00 2.18 15.14
CA GLU A 154 -16.96 1.60 16.48
C GLU A 154 -16.05 0.36 16.52
N LEU A 155 -15.90 -0.34 15.40
CA LEU A 155 -15.10 -1.55 15.28
C LEU A 155 -13.68 -1.29 14.79
N ALA A 156 -13.40 -0.12 14.23
CA ALA A 156 -12.09 0.23 13.72
C ALA A 156 -11.06 0.37 14.84
N GLN A 157 -9.84 -0.16 14.63
CA GLN A 157 -8.75 -0.01 15.61
C GLN A 157 -8.17 1.41 15.64
N GLN A 158 -8.27 2.12 14.54
CA GLN A 158 -7.83 3.51 14.39
C GLN A 158 -8.99 4.33 13.81
N ASN A 159 -9.20 5.52 14.33
CA ASN A 159 -10.18 6.43 13.77
C ASN A 159 -9.75 6.87 12.38
N TYR A 160 -10.70 6.92 11.47
CA TYR A 160 -10.54 7.45 10.12
C TYR A 160 -11.81 8.19 9.72
N ASP A 161 -11.66 9.09 8.76
CA ASP A 161 -12.77 9.86 8.20
C ASP A 161 -13.14 9.32 6.82
N ILE A 162 -14.38 9.49 6.44
CA ILE A 162 -14.89 9.16 5.11
C ILE A 162 -15.43 10.40 4.43
N GLU A 163 -15.28 10.47 3.11
CA GLU A 163 -15.90 11.48 2.29
C GLU A 163 -17.23 10.95 1.75
N VAL A 164 -18.30 11.65 2.08
CA VAL A 164 -19.66 11.33 1.61
C VAL A 164 -20.26 12.55 0.93
N LYS A 165 -21.26 12.33 0.09
CA LYS A 165 -21.99 13.41 -0.58
C LYS A 165 -23.48 13.26 -0.29
N ASP A 166 -24.13 14.37 -0.01
CA ASP A 166 -25.58 14.39 0.10
C ASP A 166 -26.21 13.91 -1.20
N LEU A 167 -27.12 12.98 -1.06
CA LEU A 167 -27.88 12.48 -2.21
C LEU A 167 -28.98 13.50 -2.56
N PRO A 168 -29.31 13.66 -3.86
CA PRO A 168 -30.46 14.46 -4.25
C PRO A 168 -31.77 14.00 -3.58
N GLU A 169 -32.68 14.91 -3.26
CA GLU A 169 -33.93 14.63 -2.54
C GLU A 169 -34.80 13.50 -3.15
N HIS A 170 -34.64 13.22 -4.45
CA HIS A 170 -35.39 12.21 -5.16
C HIS A 170 -34.53 11.04 -5.64
N TRP A 171 -33.38 10.82 -5.00
CA TRP A 171 -32.51 9.72 -5.35
C TRP A 171 -33.15 8.37 -4.95
N ASP A 172 -33.28 7.47 -5.92
CA ASP A 172 -33.82 6.15 -5.66
C ASP A 172 -32.77 5.28 -4.95
N SER A 173 -33.11 4.76 -3.77
CA SER A 173 -32.22 3.90 -2.99
C SER A 173 -31.85 2.58 -3.68
N SER A 174 -32.61 2.17 -4.70
CA SER A 174 -32.31 0.99 -5.52
C SER A 174 -31.20 1.24 -6.55
N LEU A 175 -30.85 2.51 -6.79
CA LEU A 175 -29.78 2.85 -7.73
C LEU A 175 -28.40 2.56 -7.13
N PRO A 176 -27.44 2.15 -7.96
CA PRO A 176 -26.05 2.09 -7.54
C PRO A 176 -25.63 3.42 -6.92
N PHE A 177 -24.74 3.38 -5.90
CA PHE A 177 -24.22 4.60 -5.25
C PHE A 177 -25.17 5.33 -4.32
N SER A 178 -26.26 4.69 -3.91
CA SER A 178 -27.25 5.26 -3.00
C SER A 178 -26.83 5.28 -1.54
N GLY A 179 -25.62 4.80 -1.21
CA GLY A 179 -25.18 4.64 0.18
C GLY A 179 -25.86 3.47 0.91
N VAL A 180 -26.51 2.57 0.15
CA VAL A 180 -27.18 1.38 0.67
C VAL A 180 -26.53 0.13 0.08
N TYR A 181 -26.32 -0.88 0.92
CA TYR A 181 -25.87 -2.20 0.50
C TYR A 181 -26.64 -3.28 1.26
N PRO A 182 -27.13 -4.32 0.60
CA PRO A 182 -27.98 -5.34 1.22
C PRO A 182 -27.20 -6.15 2.26
N GLU A 183 -27.94 -6.71 3.23
CA GLU A 183 -27.34 -7.59 4.22
C GLU A 183 -26.66 -8.78 3.56
N THR A 184 -25.38 -8.95 3.88
CA THR A 184 -24.50 -9.96 3.28
C THR A 184 -23.64 -10.61 4.38
N VAL A 185 -23.45 -11.92 4.28
CA VAL A 185 -22.57 -12.69 5.16
C VAL A 185 -21.28 -13.01 4.43
N LEU A 186 -20.15 -12.63 5.02
CA LEU A 186 -18.83 -12.94 4.47
C LEU A 186 -18.44 -14.38 4.82
N LYS A 187 -18.01 -15.12 3.81
CA LYS A 187 -17.48 -16.48 3.96
C LYS A 187 -16.06 -16.46 4.49
N GLU A 188 -15.54 -17.64 4.80
CA GLU A 188 -14.14 -17.80 5.17
C GLU A 188 -13.21 -17.33 4.05
N GLY A 189 -12.21 -16.50 4.39
CA GLY A 189 -11.29 -15.90 3.42
C GLY A 189 -11.85 -14.70 2.62
N GLU A 190 -13.12 -14.35 2.81
CA GLU A 190 -13.74 -13.18 2.15
C GLU A 190 -13.60 -11.93 3.02
N TYR A 191 -13.22 -10.82 2.38
CA TYR A 191 -13.06 -9.51 3.00
C TYR A 191 -13.94 -8.50 2.28
N PHE A 192 -14.49 -7.55 3.04
CA PHE A 192 -15.22 -6.43 2.47
C PHE A 192 -14.34 -5.19 2.55
N VAL A 193 -14.02 -4.63 1.40
CA VAL A 193 -13.11 -3.50 1.29
C VAL A 193 -13.82 -2.30 0.68
N LEU A 194 -13.55 -1.10 1.20
CA LEU A 194 -14.19 0.13 0.76
C LEU A 194 -13.16 1.22 0.45
N CYS A 195 -13.56 2.14 -0.43
CA CYS A 195 -12.94 3.45 -0.56
C CYS A 195 -13.28 4.30 0.67
N ASP A 196 -12.36 5.12 1.17
CA ASP A 196 -12.70 6.15 2.16
C ASP A 196 -13.53 7.28 1.52
N ASN A 197 -13.26 7.56 0.26
CA ASN A 197 -14.13 8.41 -0.56
C ASN A 197 -15.35 7.60 -1.05
N ARG A 198 -16.45 7.68 -0.31
CA ARG A 198 -17.68 6.92 -0.59
C ARG A 198 -18.40 7.38 -1.85
N ILE A 199 -18.03 8.52 -2.41
CA ILE A 199 -18.53 9.02 -3.70
C ILE A 199 -18.04 8.11 -4.83
N ILE A 200 -16.86 7.52 -4.67
CA ILE A 200 -16.27 6.56 -5.60
C ILE A 200 -16.66 5.14 -5.15
N THR A 201 -17.17 4.35 -6.08
CA THR A 201 -17.71 3.02 -5.78
C THR A 201 -16.91 1.88 -6.41
N ASP A 202 -15.68 2.14 -6.73
CA ASP A 202 -14.77 1.12 -7.21
C ASP A 202 -14.23 0.29 -6.04
N ASP A 203 -15.14 -0.45 -5.37
CA ASP A 203 -14.88 -1.24 -4.16
C ASP A 203 -15.89 -2.40 -4.02
N SER A 204 -15.94 -3.03 -2.87
CA SER A 204 -16.80 -4.19 -2.62
C SER A 204 -18.30 -3.91 -2.77
N ARG A 205 -18.73 -2.65 -2.81
CA ARG A 205 -20.13 -2.32 -3.13
C ARG A 205 -20.48 -2.69 -4.58
N LEU A 206 -19.49 -2.63 -5.47
CA LEU A 206 -19.63 -2.98 -6.88
C LEU A 206 -19.18 -4.42 -7.16
N TRP A 207 -18.03 -4.83 -6.59
CA TRP A 207 -17.42 -6.14 -6.90
C TRP A 207 -17.93 -7.28 -6.03
N GLY A 208 -18.57 -6.96 -4.88
CA GLY A 208 -18.81 -7.91 -3.80
C GLY A 208 -17.57 -8.11 -2.93
N ALA A 209 -17.65 -9.11 -2.03
CA ALA A 209 -16.54 -9.48 -1.19
C ALA A 209 -15.33 -9.98 -2.01
N VAL A 210 -14.13 -9.68 -1.57
CA VAL A 210 -12.88 -10.09 -2.22
C VAL A 210 -12.22 -11.25 -1.49
N GLU A 211 -11.70 -12.22 -2.22
CA GLU A 211 -10.90 -13.30 -1.66
C GLU A 211 -9.51 -12.77 -1.32
N GLY A 212 -9.18 -12.77 -0.02
CA GLY A 212 -7.94 -12.19 0.46
C GLY A 212 -6.70 -12.81 -0.17
N ASP A 213 -6.63 -14.14 -0.27
CA ASP A 213 -5.49 -14.87 -0.82
C ASP A 213 -5.17 -14.52 -2.27
N LYS A 214 -6.18 -14.12 -3.03
CA LYS A 214 -6.04 -13.85 -4.47
C LYS A 214 -5.88 -12.38 -4.79
N LYS A 215 -6.45 -11.51 -3.97
CA LYS A 215 -6.63 -10.10 -4.31
C LYS A 215 -5.82 -9.16 -3.43
N ILE A 216 -5.58 -9.49 -2.16
CA ILE A 216 -4.82 -8.63 -1.25
C ILE A 216 -3.33 -8.87 -1.45
N TYR A 217 -2.67 -7.88 -2.04
CA TYR A 217 -1.25 -7.94 -2.34
C TYR A 217 -0.35 -7.53 -1.17
N GLY A 218 -0.83 -6.66 -0.29
CA GLY A 218 -0.08 -6.20 0.87
C GLY A 218 -0.79 -5.10 1.63
N LYS A 219 -0.18 -4.65 2.73
CA LYS A 219 -0.71 -3.61 3.63
C LYS A 219 0.11 -2.32 3.53
N ILE A 220 -0.57 -1.18 3.50
CA ILE A 220 0.04 0.13 3.69
C ILE A 220 0.43 0.27 5.15
N ILE A 221 1.67 0.66 5.40
CA ILE A 221 2.22 0.84 6.75
C ILE A 221 2.53 2.30 7.07
N LEU A 222 2.70 3.13 6.03
CA LEU A 222 3.17 4.49 6.20
C LEU A 222 2.78 5.39 5.03
N LYS A 223 2.26 6.59 5.31
CA LYS A 223 2.24 7.73 4.40
C LYS A 223 3.47 8.58 4.73
N TYR A 224 4.43 8.70 3.81
CA TYR A 224 5.68 9.41 4.05
C TYR A 224 5.84 10.71 3.24
N TRP A 225 5.00 10.92 2.24
CA TRP A 225 4.96 12.17 1.49
C TRP A 225 3.51 12.63 1.30
N PRO A 226 3.22 13.92 1.48
CA PRO A 226 4.13 15.01 1.89
C PRO A 226 4.61 14.83 3.36
N PHE A 227 5.84 15.21 3.67
CA PHE A 227 6.44 15.05 5.01
C PHE A 227 5.65 15.73 6.13
N LYS A 228 4.84 16.74 5.80
CA LYS A 228 3.97 17.42 6.78
C LYS A 228 2.82 16.53 7.27
N GLU A 229 2.48 15.53 6.50
CA GLU A 229 1.36 14.61 6.75
C GLU A 229 1.84 13.18 7.00
N PHE A 230 3.05 13.05 7.54
CA PHE A 230 3.61 11.75 7.90
C PHE A 230 2.70 11.01 8.87
N LYS A 231 2.24 9.80 8.49
CA LYS A 231 1.31 9.00 9.28
C LYS A 231 1.58 7.52 9.12
N SER A 232 1.59 6.77 10.22
CA SER A 232 1.68 5.29 10.25
C SER A 232 0.30 4.66 10.39
N TYR A 233 0.09 3.48 9.78
CA TYR A 233 -1.16 2.73 9.73
C TYR A 233 -1.01 1.35 10.37
#